data_e8faa7598e629b28fbf0e92a2a238c8c
#
_entry.id   e8faa7598e629b28fbf0e92a2a238c8c
#
_cell.length_a   1.000
_cell.length_b   1.000
_cell.length_c   1.000
_cell.angle_alpha   90.00
_cell.angle_beta   90.00
_cell.angle_gamma   90.00
#
_symmetry.space_group_name_H-M   'P 1'
#
loop_
_entity.id
_entity.type
_entity.pdbx_description
1 polymer ?
#
loop_
_entity_poly.entity_id
_entity_poly.type
_entity_poly.pdbx_seq_one_letter_code
_entity_poly.pdbx_strand_id
1 'polypeptide(L)'
;VVNYVALLGWCPSDNREIFSLEELVEAFDYHHMNKSPAVFDVVKLKWMNGEYLKAMDFDKFFELAKPYISETVTKDYDPKKIAALVKTRIEILPDIKEQIDFFEELPDYDIALYTHKKMKTDAEKSLALLQEVLPVLEAQEDFSNDALFETLKGFAAEKGYKVGYVMWPLRTAVS
;
A
#
# COMPACT_ATOMS: atom_id res chain seq x y z
N VAL A 1 17.22 12.25 1.43
CA VAL A 1 18.14 12.83 0.43
C VAL A 1 19.60 12.57 0.79
N VAL A 2 20.08 12.95 1.99
CA VAL A 2 21.51 12.81 2.38
C VAL A 2 21.99 11.37 2.24
N ASN A 3 21.23 10.40 2.76
CA ASN A 3 21.56 8.97 2.65
C ASN A 3 21.70 8.52 1.18
N TYR A 4 20.75 8.93 0.30
CA TYR A 4 20.81 8.62 -1.13
C TYR A 4 22.06 9.20 -1.79
N VAL A 5 22.37 10.47 -1.51
CA VAL A 5 23.55 11.15 -2.08
C VAL A 5 24.85 10.47 -1.63
N ALA A 6 24.94 10.04 -0.36
CA ALA A 6 26.09 9.28 0.13
C ALA A 6 26.29 8.00 -0.67
N LEU A 7 25.23 7.23 -0.92
CA LEU A 7 25.29 5.97 -1.67
C LEU A 7 25.58 6.12 -3.17
N LEU A 8 25.49 7.33 -3.73
CA LEU A 8 25.91 7.54 -5.13
C LEU A 8 27.41 7.35 -5.33
N GLY A 9 28.22 7.62 -4.31
CA GLY A 9 29.67 7.51 -4.41
C GLY A 9 30.33 6.68 -3.33
N TRP A 10 29.56 6.13 -2.39
CA TRP A 10 30.09 5.32 -1.30
C TRP A 10 29.31 4.00 -1.18
N CYS A 11 30.02 2.92 -0.87
CA CYS A 11 29.45 1.61 -0.65
C CYS A 11 29.77 1.15 0.78
N PRO A 12 28.78 0.96 1.66
CA PRO A 12 29.00 0.43 3.00
C PRO A 12 29.46 -1.02 2.93
N SER A 13 30.27 -1.43 3.89
CA SER A 13 30.85 -2.78 3.95
C SER A 13 29.81 -3.90 4.13
N ASP A 14 28.65 -3.58 4.70
CA ASP A 14 27.53 -4.49 4.95
C ASP A 14 26.44 -4.45 3.88
N ASN A 15 26.62 -3.66 2.83
CA ASN A 15 25.64 -3.41 1.76
C ASN A 15 24.29 -2.85 2.24
N ARG A 16 24.21 -2.30 3.44
CA ARG A 16 23.01 -1.64 3.94
C ARG A 16 22.76 -0.36 3.17
N GLU A 17 21.48 -0.05 2.88
CA GLU A 17 21.11 1.11 2.07
C GLU A 17 20.35 2.18 2.87
N ILE A 18 19.73 1.83 3.99
CA ILE A 18 18.96 2.76 4.81
C ILE A 18 19.69 3.06 6.11
N PHE A 19 19.98 4.34 6.34
CA PHE A 19 20.71 4.82 7.51
C PHE A 19 20.00 6.03 8.09
N SER A 20 19.92 6.17 9.42
CA SER A 20 19.71 7.46 10.05
C SER A 20 20.91 8.38 9.75
N LEU A 21 20.77 9.67 10.06
CA LEU A 21 21.89 10.60 9.87
C LEU A 21 23.07 10.25 10.77
N GLU A 22 22.78 9.86 12.01
CA GLU A 22 23.76 9.45 13.02
C GLU A 22 24.47 8.17 12.57
N GLU A 23 23.74 7.16 12.17
CA GLU A 23 24.30 5.90 11.64
C GLU A 23 25.14 6.14 10.39
N LEU A 24 24.72 7.05 9.52
CA LEU A 24 25.47 7.37 8.32
C LEU A 24 26.81 8.04 8.66
N VAL A 25 26.84 8.94 9.66
CA VAL A 25 28.07 9.58 10.13
C VAL A 25 29.03 8.56 10.73
N GLU A 26 28.51 7.58 11.49
CA GLU A 26 29.35 6.51 12.10
C GLU A 26 29.87 5.52 11.07
N ALA A 27 29.07 5.18 10.06
CA ALA A 27 29.41 4.15 9.07
C ALA A 27 30.25 4.70 7.91
N PHE A 28 30.20 6.02 7.65
CA PHE A 28 30.83 6.61 6.48
C PHE A 28 32.34 6.55 6.54
N ASP A 29 32.94 5.85 5.58
CA ASP A 29 34.38 5.77 5.37
C ASP A 29 34.74 6.22 3.94
N TYR A 30 35.48 7.32 3.85
CA TYR A 30 35.91 7.88 2.56
C TYR A 30 36.85 6.92 1.78
N HIS A 31 37.48 5.95 2.40
CA HIS A 31 38.29 4.94 1.72
C HIS A 31 37.45 3.99 0.86
N HIS A 32 36.18 3.86 1.16
CA HIS A 32 35.21 3.07 0.37
C HIS A 32 34.45 3.90 -0.67
N MET A 33 34.95 5.09 -1.01
CA MET A 33 34.38 5.90 -2.08
C MET A 33 34.69 5.31 -3.45
N ASN A 34 33.66 5.18 -4.28
CA ASN A 34 33.78 4.74 -5.66
C ASN A 34 34.17 5.93 -6.56
N LYS A 35 35.13 5.70 -7.47
CA LYS A 35 35.56 6.70 -8.47
C LYS A 35 34.75 6.64 -9.77
N SER A 36 33.85 5.68 -9.90
CA SER A 36 33.00 5.55 -11.08
C SER A 36 31.93 6.66 -11.12
N PRO A 37 31.53 7.12 -12.31
CA PRO A 37 30.42 8.05 -12.43
C PRO A 37 29.13 7.48 -11.81
N ALA A 38 28.47 8.27 -10.96
CA ALA A 38 27.19 7.89 -10.39
C ALA A 38 26.04 8.29 -11.32
N VAL A 39 25.06 7.42 -11.47
CA VAL A 39 23.83 7.70 -12.21
C VAL A 39 22.74 8.04 -11.20
N PHE A 40 22.09 9.19 -11.39
CA PHE A 40 20.96 9.57 -10.54
C PHE A 40 19.73 8.75 -10.90
N ASP A 41 19.28 7.93 -9.95
CA ASP A 41 18.13 7.04 -10.09
C ASP A 41 16.96 7.53 -9.21
N VAL A 42 15.96 8.13 -9.88
CA VAL A 42 14.75 8.66 -9.21
C VAL A 42 13.92 7.52 -8.59
N VAL A 43 13.89 6.35 -9.21
CA VAL A 43 13.12 5.20 -8.70
C VAL A 43 13.71 4.75 -7.38
N LYS A 44 15.04 4.59 -7.31
CA LYS A 44 15.73 4.26 -6.08
C LYS A 44 15.53 5.33 -4.99
N LEU A 45 15.56 6.61 -5.36
CA LEU A 45 15.33 7.71 -4.41
C LEU A 45 13.92 7.67 -3.83
N LYS A 46 12.89 7.41 -4.66
CA LYS A 46 11.51 7.25 -4.21
C LYS A 46 11.35 6.05 -3.29
N TRP A 47 11.88 4.89 -3.69
CA TRP A 47 11.87 3.70 -2.85
C TRP A 47 12.50 3.96 -1.48
N MET A 48 13.69 4.57 -1.43
CA MET A 48 14.33 4.93 -0.16
C MET A 48 13.46 5.87 0.69
N ASN A 49 12.81 6.84 0.06
CA ASN A 49 11.89 7.73 0.76
C ASN A 49 10.70 6.96 1.33
N GLY A 50 10.15 5.99 0.60
CA GLY A 50 9.11 5.08 1.09
C GLY A 50 9.53 4.30 2.32
N GLU A 51 10.78 3.80 2.38
CA GLU A 51 11.30 3.10 3.56
C GLU A 51 11.36 4.03 4.80
N TYR A 52 11.74 5.30 4.63
CA TYR A 52 11.67 6.27 5.71
C TYR A 52 10.23 6.58 6.16
N LEU A 53 9.28 6.68 5.22
CA LEU A 53 7.86 6.88 5.56
C LEU A 53 7.30 5.68 6.33
N LYS A 54 7.64 4.46 5.93
CA LYS A 54 7.23 3.23 6.62
C LYS A 54 7.80 3.15 8.04
N ALA A 55 9.07 3.55 8.23
CA ALA A 55 9.74 3.53 9.53
C ALA A 55 9.33 4.70 10.44
N MET A 56 8.74 5.76 9.88
CA MET A 56 8.34 6.96 10.62
C MET A 56 7.29 6.63 11.69
N ASP A 57 7.38 7.29 12.83
CA ASP A 57 6.31 7.29 13.83
C ASP A 57 4.96 7.65 13.21
N PHE A 58 3.89 6.97 13.64
CA PHE A 58 2.57 7.11 13.01
C PHE A 58 1.99 8.53 13.16
N ASP A 59 2.12 9.15 14.32
CA ASP A 59 1.55 10.48 14.52
C ASP A 59 2.30 11.54 13.69
N LYS A 60 3.62 11.41 13.54
CA LYS A 60 4.41 12.24 12.63
C LYS A 60 4.00 12.04 11.18
N PHE A 61 3.84 10.78 10.77
CA PHE A 61 3.36 10.46 9.42
C PHE A 61 1.98 11.05 9.17
N PHE A 62 1.06 10.91 10.14
CA PHE A 62 -0.29 11.43 10.03
C PHE A 62 -0.32 12.95 9.84
N GLU A 63 0.47 13.70 10.60
CA GLU A 63 0.55 15.15 10.41
C GLU A 63 1.00 15.56 9.00
N LEU A 64 1.92 14.79 8.40
CA LEU A 64 2.37 15.02 7.03
C LEU A 64 1.34 14.58 5.99
N ALA A 65 0.61 13.50 6.24
CA ALA A 65 -0.38 12.92 5.34
C ALA A 65 -1.72 13.70 5.35
N LYS A 66 -2.09 14.27 6.48
CA LYS A 66 -3.37 14.93 6.73
C LYS A 66 -3.76 15.96 5.66
N PRO A 67 -2.91 16.87 5.19
CA PRO A 67 -3.28 17.80 4.13
C PRO A 67 -3.70 17.09 2.85
N TYR A 68 -2.97 16.06 2.43
CA TYR A 68 -3.27 15.28 1.21
C TYR A 68 -4.59 14.52 1.35
N ILE A 69 -4.86 13.94 2.52
CA ILE A 69 -6.11 13.23 2.80
C ILE A 69 -7.29 14.22 2.75
N SER A 70 -7.19 15.36 3.45
CA SER A 70 -8.27 16.36 3.53
C SER A 70 -8.56 17.07 2.20
N GLU A 71 -7.58 17.15 1.30
CA GLU A 71 -7.79 17.69 -0.05
C GLU A 71 -8.49 16.70 -0.98
N THR A 72 -8.39 15.41 -0.71
CA THR A 72 -8.91 14.36 -1.61
C THR A 72 -10.22 13.77 -1.12
N VAL A 73 -10.37 13.59 0.20
CA VAL A 73 -11.55 12.96 0.81
C VAL A 73 -12.29 14.00 1.66
N THR A 74 -13.49 14.37 1.22
CA THR A 74 -14.36 15.36 1.89
C THR A 74 -15.46 14.69 2.72
N LYS A 75 -15.71 13.40 2.48
CA LYS A 75 -16.68 12.59 3.23
C LYS A 75 -16.21 12.33 4.66
N ASP A 76 -17.17 12.06 5.54
CA ASP A 76 -16.92 11.83 6.97
C ASP A 76 -16.32 10.43 7.23
N TYR A 77 -15.05 10.28 6.87
CA TYR A 77 -14.23 9.12 7.21
C TYR A 77 -13.17 9.50 8.24
N ASP A 78 -12.75 8.54 9.07
CA ASP A 78 -11.65 8.73 10.00
C ASP A 78 -10.31 8.87 9.23
N PRO A 79 -9.71 10.09 9.19
CA PRO A 79 -8.49 10.31 8.42
C PRO A 79 -7.27 9.54 8.99
N LYS A 80 -7.28 9.16 10.28
CA LYS A 80 -6.22 8.32 10.85
C LYS A 80 -6.27 6.90 10.30
N LYS A 81 -7.48 6.35 10.10
CA LYS A 81 -7.64 5.04 9.45
C LYS A 81 -7.15 5.07 8.01
N ILE A 82 -7.49 6.11 7.26
CA ILE A 82 -6.99 6.30 5.88
C ILE A 82 -5.46 6.40 5.87
N ALA A 83 -4.87 7.21 6.76
CA ALA A 83 -3.42 7.33 6.86
C ALA A 83 -2.74 5.99 7.17
N ALA A 84 -3.32 5.18 8.04
CA ALA A 84 -2.80 3.85 8.37
C ALA A 84 -2.79 2.90 7.16
N LEU A 85 -3.83 2.96 6.30
CA LEU A 85 -3.92 2.15 5.09
C LEU A 85 -2.84 2.48 4.06
N VAL A 86 -2.50 3.78 3.90
CA VAL A 86 -1.58 4.22 2.86
C VAL A 86 -0.12 4.26 3.29
N LYS A 87 0.18 4.31 4.60
CA LYS A 87 1.54 4.48 5.14
C LYS A 87 2.57 3.50 4.55
N THR A 88 2.17 2.27 4.29
CA THR A 88 3.06 1.22 3.77
C THR A 88 3.01 1.08 2.25
N ARG A 89 2.15 1.85 1.56
CA ARG A 89 1.88 1.69 0.13
C ARG A 89 2.43 2.83 -0.72
N ILE A 90 2.86 3.93 -0.11
CA ILE A 90 3.36 5.10 -0.81
C ILE A 90 4.87 5.23 -0.71
N GLU A 91 5.47 5.82 -1.72
CA GLU A 91 6.88 6.18 -1.74
C GLU A 91 7.09 7.68 -1.52
N ILE A 92 6.14 8.51 -1.91
CA ILE A 92 6.12 9.96 -1.65
C ILE A 92 4.72 10.39 -1.19
N LEU A 93 4.63 11.47 -0.41
CA LEU A 93 3.35 11.94 0.14
C LEU A 93 2.28 12.29 -0.93
N PRO A 94 2.62 12.87 -2.09
CA PRO A 94 1.63 13.11 -3.16
C PRO A 94 0.92 11.86 -3.66
N ASP A 95 1.55 10.67 -3.56
CA ASP A 95 0.94 9.40 -4.00
C ASP A 95 -0.32 9.06 -3.18
N ILE A 96 -0.49 9.67 -1.99
CA ILE A 96 -1.68 9.51 -1.14
C ILE A 96 -2.94 9.78 -1.93
N LYS A 97 -2.97 10.84 -2.73
CA LYS A 97 -4.17 11.27 -3.46
C LYS A 97 -4.70 10.17 -4.39
N GLU A 98 -3.81 9.56 -5.16
CA GLU A 98 -4.16 8.48 -6.10
C GLU A 98 -4.52 7.16 -5.40
N GLN A 99 -4.08 6.99 -4.15
CA GLN A 99 -4.37 5.79 -3.36
C GLN A 99 -5.68 5.84 -2.59
N ILE A 100 -6.33 7.01 -2.51
CA ILE A 100 -7.52 7.23 -1.68
C ILE A 100 -8.69 7.90 -2.41
N ASP A 101 -8.57 8.22 -3.69
CA ASP A 101 -9.60 8.89 -4.49
C ASP A 101 -10.93 8.12 -4.51
N PHE A 102 -10.86 6.79 -4.48
CA PHE A 102 -12.02 5.91 -4.42
C PHE A 102 -12.88 6.07 -3.13
N PHE A 103 -12.34 6.66 -2.06
CA PHE A 103 -13.16 7.01 -0.90
C PHE A 103 -14.11 8.18 -1.19
N GLU A 104 -13.71 9.07 -2.07
CA GLU A 104 -14.54 10.22 -2.45
C GLU A 104 -15.54 9.85 -3.54
N GLU A 105 -15.08 9.23 -4.61
CA GLU A 105 -15.90 8.85 -5.75
C GLU A 105 -15.43 7.50 -6.31
N LEU A 106 -16.40 6.67 -6.71
CA LEU A 106 -16.09 5.42 -7.38
C LEU A 106 -15.53 5.74 -8.78
N PRO A 107 -14.27 5.44 -9.08
CA PRO A 107 -13.70 5.73 -10.38
C PRO A 107 -14.32 4.86 -11.47
N ASP A 108 -14.35 5.37 -12.70
CA ASP A 108 -14.62 4.55 -13.87
C ASP A 108 -13.47 3.55 -14.07
N TYR A 109 -13.78 2.27 -14.04
CA TYR A 109 -12.78 1.22 -14.23
C TYR A 109 -13.28 0.14 -15.21
N ASP A 110 -12.33 -0.56 -15.84
CA ASP A 110 -12.65 -1.60 -16.80
C ASP A 110 -13.19 -2.85 -16.08
N ILE A 111 -14.38 -3.28 -16.46
CA ILE A 111 -15.02 -4.53 -15.98
C ILE A 111 -14.10 -5.76 -16.23
N ALA A 112 -13.19 -5.69 -17.19
CA ALA A 112 -12.22 -6.74 -17.43
C ALA A 112 -11.33 -7.04 -16.21
N LEU A 113 -11.19 -6.12 -15.24
CA LEU A 113 -10.47 -6.32 -13.98
C LEU A 113 -11.04 -7.47 -13.14
N TYR A 114 -12.32 -7.77 -13.27
CA TYR A 114 -12.95 -8.93 -12.63
C TYR A 114 -12.53 -10.28 -13.23
N THR A 115 -11.88 -10.26 -14.39
CA THR A 115 -11.44 -11.49 -15.07
C THR A 115 -10.06 -11.91 -14.60
N HIS A 116 -9.98 -13.08 -13.96
CA HIS A 116 -8.71 -13.62 -13.48
C HIS A 116 -8.58 -15.13 -13.75
N LYS A 117 -7.65 -15.52 -14.65
CA LYS A 117 -7.49 -16.93 -15.11
C LYS A 117 -7.24 -17.92 -13.96
N LYS A 118 -6.33 -17.60 -13.03
CA LYS A 118 -5.99 -18.50 -11.90
C LYS A 118 -7.14 -18.62 -10.89
N MET A 119 -7.90 -17.55 -10.67
CA MET A 119 -9.05 -17.53 -9.76
C MET A 119 -10.32 -18.01 -10.42
N LYS A 120 -10.32 -18.18 -11.76
CA LYS A 120 -11.44 -18.64 -12.59
C LYS A 120 -12.66 -17.71 -12.51
N THR A 121 -12.43 -16.41 -12.34
CA THR A 121 -13.44 -15.37 -12.29
C THR A 121 -13.57 -14.69 -13.66
N ASP A 122 -14.74 -14.15 -13.91
CA ASP A 122 -15.11 -13.21 -14.96
C ASP A 122 -16.16 -12.23 -14.41
N ALA A 123 -16.61 -11.26 -15.19
CA ALA A 123 -17.54 -10.25 -14.73
C ALA A 123 -18.87 -10.84 -14.24
N GLU A 124 -19.43 -11.81 -14.96
CA GLU A 124 -20.71 -12.44 -14.63
C GLU A 124 -20.62 -13.22 -13.31
N LYS A 125 -19.61 -14.09 -13.19
CA LYS A 125 -19.38 -14.88 -11.97
C LYS A 125 -19.04 -13.99 -10.78
N SER A 126 -18.30 -12.92 -11.01
CA SER A 126 -17.94 -11.96 -9.96
C SER A 126 -19.17 -11.23 -9.47
N LEU A 127 -20.08 -10.80 -10.36
CA LEU A 127 -21.33 -10.16 -9.94
C LEU A 127 -22.20 -11.12 -9.11
N ALA A 128 -22.39 -12.36 -9.57
CA ALA A 128 -23.16 -13.36 -8.83
C ALA A 128 -22.56 -13.62 -7.44
N LEU A 129 -21.23 -13.75 -7.35
CA LEU A 129 -20.52 -13.94 -6.08
C LEU A 129 -20.67 -12.72 -5.14
N LEU A 130 -20.53 -11.51 -5.65
CA LEU A 130 -20.69 -10.30 -4.85
C LEU A 130 -22.09 -10.18 -4.27
N GLN A 131 -23.12 -10.57 -5.03
CA GLN A 131 -24.50 -10.63 -4.55
C GLN A 131 -24.69 -11.67 -3.44
N GLU A 132 -23.98 -12.82 -3.50
CA GLU A 132 -24.03 -13.84 -2.45
C GLU A 132 -23.28 -13.43 -1.19
N VAL A 133 -22.19 -12.68 -1.33
CA VAL A 133 -21.34 -12.26 -0.21
C VAL A 133 -21.90 -11.03 0.51
N LEU A 134 -22.63 -10.18 -0.19
CA LEU A 134 -23.15 -8.92 0.36
C LEU A 134 -23.93 -9.12 1.69
N PRO A 135 -24.88 -10.05 1.82
CA PRO A 135 -25.56 -10.28 3.08
C PRO A 135 -24.64 -10.73 4.22
N VAL A 136 -23.56 -11.46 3.89
CA VAL A 136 -22.56 -11.89 4.88
C VAL A 136 -21.79 -10.70 5.42
N LEU A 137 -21.43 -9.76 4.55
CA LEU A 137 -20.75 -8.51 4.94
C LEU A 137 -21.69 -7.56 5.69
N GLU A 138 -22.97 -7.49 5.33
CA GLU A 138 -23.96 -6.68 6.04
C GLU A 138 -24.20 -7.18 7.47
N ALA A 139 -24.04 -8.47 7.71
CA ALA A 139 -24.16 -9.08 9.04
C ALA A 139 -22.87 -9.00 9.86
N GLN A 140 -21.77 -8.53 9.27
CA GLN A 140 -20.46 -8.45 9.92
C GLN A 140 -20.39 -7.23 10.84
N GLU A 141 -20.02 -7.45 12.11
CA GLU A 141 -19.85 -6.37 13.10
C GLU A 141 -18.38 -5.92 13.20
N ASP A 142 -17.44 -6.87 13.15
CA ASP A 142 -16.01 -6.59 13.23
C ASP A 142 -15.37 -6.58 11.83
N PHE A 143 -14.99 -5.41 11.36
CA PHE A 143 -14.32 -5.20 10.07
C PHE A 143 -12.78 -5.20 10.17
N SER A 144 -12.21 -5.79 11.25
CA SER A 144 -10.76 -6.04 11.27
C SER A 144 -10.35 -7.02 10.18
N ASN A 145 -9.09 -6.92 9.73
CA ASN A 145 -8.58 -7.79 8.66
C ASN A 145 -8.73 -9.28 8.99
N ASP A 146 -8.45 -9.66 10.23
CA ASP A 146 -8.50 -11.07 10.66
C ASP A 146 -9.94 -11.57 10.71
N ALA A 147 -10.87 -10.78 11.27
CA ALA A 147 -12.29 -11.15 11.35
C ALA A 147 -12.91 -11.28 9.95
N LEU A 148 -12.68 -10.30 9.06
CA LEU A 148 -13.15 -10.35 7.68
C LEU A 148 -12.58 -11.54 6.91
N PHE A 149 -11.27 -11.80 7.07
CA PHE A 149 -10.64 -12.94 6.41
C PHE A 149 -11.23 -14.27 6.83
N GLU A 150 -11.42 -14.51 8.15
CA GLU A 150 -12.02 -15.76 8.64
C GLU A 150 -13.49 -15.90 8.24
N THR A 151 -14.27 -14.82 8.25
CA THR A 151 -15.66 -14.83 7.78
C THR A 151 -15.75 -15.20 6.30
N LEU A 152 -14.95 -14.56 5.45
CA LEU A 152 -14.96 -14.83 4.00
C LEU A 152 -14.38 -16.20 3.64
N LYS A 153 -13.41 -16.68 4.41
CA LYS A 153 -12.87 -18.04 4.28
C LYS A 153 -13.91 -19.09 4.70
N GLY A 154 -14.66 -18.84 5.77
CA GLY A 154 -15.78 -19.66 6.21
C GLY A 154 -16.87 -19.74 5.15
N PHE A 155 -17.29 -18.60 4.59
CA PHE A 155 -18.22 -18.52 3.46
C PHE A 155 -17.73 -19.34 2.25
N ALA A 156 -16.45 -19.17 1.87
CA ALA A 156 -15.89 -19.94 0.76
C ALA A 156 -15.94 -21.44 1.01
N ALA A 157 -15.64 -21.90 2.23
CA ALA A 157 -15.69 -23.31 2.59
C ALA A 157 -17.12 -23.86 2.57
N GLU A 158 -18.09 -23.13 3.10
CA GLU A 158 -19.51 -23.51 3.08
C GLU A 158 -20.05 -23.69 1.66
N LYS A 159 -19.68 -22.79 0.76
CA LYS A 159 -20.09 -22.82 -0.65
C LYS A 159 -19.25 -23.75 -1.52
N GLY A 160 -18.18 -24.34 -1.00
CA GLY A 160 -17.23 -25.13 -1.79
C GLY A 160 -16.38 -24.33 -2.76
N TYR A 161 -16.25 -23.02 -2.53
CA TYR A 161 -15.43 -22.12 -3.32
C TYR A 161 -13.97 -22.13 -2.85
N LYS A 162 -13.05 -21.85 -3.77
CA LYS A 162 -11.67 -21.51 -3.38
C LYS A 162 -11.62 -20.09 -2.81
N VAL A 163 -10.83 -19.88 -1.78
CA VAL A 163 -10.68 -18.57 -1.14
C VAL A 163 -10.33 -17.47 -2.17
N GLY A 164 -9.41 -17.73 -3.09
CA GLY A 164 -9.06 -16.77 -4.13
C GLY A 164 -10.20 -16.42 -5.10
N TYR A 165 -11.16 -17.35 -5.32
CA TYR A 165 -12.36 -17.09 -6.12
C TYR A 165 -13.26 -16.06 -5.44
N VAL A 166 -13.36 -16.10 -4.11
CA VAL A 166 -14.13 -15.13 -3.30
C VAL A 166 -13.41 -13.81 -3.16
N MET A 167 -12.11 -13.86 -2.85
CA MET A 167 -11.32 -12.66 -2.54
C MET A 167 -11.05 -11.76 -3.74
N TRP A 168 -10.92 -12.32 -4.95
CA TRP A 168 -10.59 -11.53 -6.13
C TRP A 168 -11.68 -10.52 -6.49
N PRO A 169 -12.96 -10.92 -6.66
CA PRO A 169 -14.04 -9.98 -6.95
C PRO A 169 -14.24 -8.94 -5.85
N LEU A 170 -14.16 -9.34 -4.58
CA LEU A 170 -14.26 -8.42 -3.45
C LEU A 170 -13.15 -7.36 -3.48
N ARG A 171 -11.90 -7.80 -3.66
CA ARG A 171 -10.79 -6.86 -3.76
C ARG A 171 -10.96 -5.88 -4.92
N THR A 172 -11.40 -6.37 -6.08
CA THR A 172 -11.63 -5.52 -7.26
C THR A 172 -12.77 -4.53 -7.04
N ALA A 173 -13.78 -4.89 -6.22
CA ALA A 173 -14.94 -4.03 -5.95
C ALA A 173 -14.65 -2.91 -4.93
N VAL A 174 -13.63 -3.05 -4.08
CA VAL A 174 -13.36 -2.13 -2.96
C VAL A 174 -12.02 -1.38 -3.06
N SER A 175 -11.24 -1.62 -4.14
CA SER A 175 -9.91 -0.97 -4.27
C SER A 175 -9.54 -0.60 -5.69
#